data_cfc4e06fa511de126675d32b3140cd6b
#
_entry.id   cfc4e06fa511de126675d32b3140cd6b
#
_cell.length_a   1.000
_cell.length_b   1.000
_cell.length_c   1.000
_cell.angle_alpha   90.00
_cell.angle_beta   90.00
_cell.angle_gamma   90.00
#
_symmetry.space_group_name_H-M   'P 1'
#
loop_
_entity.id
_entity.type
_entity.pdbx_description
1 polymer ?
#
loop_
_entity_poly.entity_id
_entity_poly.type
_entity_poly.pdbx_seq_one_letter_code
_entity_poly.pdbx_strand_id
1 'polypeptide(L)'
;MIDMLHAPVNVCVPGRKTWLKCSEQIVLKFKFLRAQKMYKAAILAFLFATFASVSAVGSEKTDTAKKELDGKLPNIIIIYADDLGFGDLSCYNEDCAYKTPRLDQMAKQGIRFSDAHSPSTICSPSRYGLFSGQQIYRSTGRGGGAFEGPGGPSYLKPGTLTIAEMLQSKGYKTGIFGKWHVGLSWFDKDGKRLGGGFENSLLIDYEKSTPLIDGPNNRGFEESFVTPNCPTTDPLYVYIENGMVPAPANQRHKRDTLPNPGGKWRWDNDEGWKAPNYKFVDADLLFYEKTSKFISDHVKNKPDQPFFAVLSTQIAHAPVLPAEEFNGKTKAGPRGDFVFELDAIVGRVLDLVTELEIDDDTLILFNADNGAETLHVHWMRQDHDHDASGGFRGMKRDGWEGGHRVPFIARWPGRIPAGQVSKQLTNTTDIFATLASVVGYPLEETDATDSYDMLPALLGTQDEANTIRPHMLTQSFRGEFQVRSGDWKYLNHKGSGGNGYDKGQLEQYALPEKAPEASGQLYNLKQDAGETNNLYFANEAKRVEMQTLLEHLKSSGRSAPKLRKPIGIENIPAIENPANR
;
A
#
# COMPACT_ATOMS: atom_id res chain seq x y z
N MET A 1 6.46 34.89 -21.97
CA MET A 1 7.30 36.10 -22.18
C MET A 1 7.71 36.16 -23.66
N ILE A 2 6.74 35.99 -24.56
CA ILE A 2 6.86 36.17 -26.02
C ILE A 2 5.52 36.75 -26.43
N ASP A 3 5.44 38.09 -26.35
CA ASP A 3 4.40 38.89 -27.01
C ASP A 3 4.62 40.39 -26.62
N MET A 4 5.65 40.98 -27.19
CA MET A 4 5.85 42.44 -27.25
C MET A 4 6.93 42.77 -28.27
N LEU A 5 6.70 42.47 -29.52
CA LEU A 5 7.52 42.93 -30.65
C LEU A 5 6.63 43.18 -31.86
N HIS A 6 5.72 44.16 -31.80
CA HIS A 6 5.16 44.81 -32.97
C HIS A 6 4.60 46.16 -32.55
N ALA A 7 5.45 47.16 -32.57
CA ALA A 7 4.99 48.57 -32.61
C ALA A 7 5.52 49.20 -33.88
N PRO A 8 4.72 49.93 -34.64
CA PRO A 8 5.08 50.43 -35.96
C PRO A 8 6.09 51.60 -35.86
N VAL A 9 7.03 51.57 -36.77
CA VAL A 9 7.99 52.65 -36.97
C VAL A 9 7.28 53.81 -37.70
N ASN A 10 6.98 54.86 -36.96
CA ASN A 10 6.54 56.13 -37.56
C ASN A 10 7.76 56.89 -38.08
N VAL A 11 7.81 57.13 -39.38
CA VAL A 11 8.79 57.96 -40.06
C VAL A 11 8.42 59.43 -39.82
N CYS A 12 9.29 60.20 -39.20
CA CYS A 12 9.13 61.63 -38.99
C CYS A 12 9.56 62.45 -40.22
N VAL A 13 8.70 63.30 -40.73
CA VAL A 13 8.96 64.35 -41.73
C VAL A 13 9.42 65.60 -41.01
N PRO A 14 10.41 66.38 -41.53
CA PRO A 14 11.08 67.44 -40.75
C PRO A 14 10.36 68.74 -40.72
N GLY A 15 10.05 69.27 -39.47
CA GLY A 15 9.66 70.63 -39.19
C GLY A 15 10.45 71.16 -37.98
N ARG A 16 10.93 72.43 -38.08
CA ARG A 16 11.92 73.11 -37.22
C ARG A 16 11.63 73.16 -35.67
N LYS A 17 10.61 72.50 -35.15
CA LYS A 17 10.29 72.47 -33.71
C LYS A 17 10.40 71.06 -33.12
N THR A 18 10.86 70.02 -33.90
CA THR A 18 10.90 68.65 -33.46
C THR A 18 12.32 68.16 -33.10
N TRP A 19 13.36 68.91 -33.37
CA TRP A 19 14.77 68.49 -33.10
C TRP A 19 15.17 68.43 -31.62
N LEU A 20 14.59 69.33 -30.82
CA LEU A 20 14.89 69.38 -29.37
C LEU A 20 14.30 68.20 -28.58
N LYS A 21 13.11 67.69 -29.01
CA LYS A 21 12.51 66.50 -28.36
C LYS A 21 13.18 65.15 -28.77
N CYS A 22 13.73 65.06 -29.96
CA CYS A 22 14.45 63.88 -30.42
C CYS A 22 15.81 63.71 -29.74
N SER A 23 16.51 64.79 -29.44
CA SER A 23 17.81 64.74 -28.78
C SER A 23 17.69 64.30 -27.30
N GLU A 24 16.65 64.72 -26.59
CA GLU A 24 16.39 64.28 -25.22
C GLU A 24 16.01 62.78 -25.14
N GLN A 25 15.22 62.26 -26.08
CA GLN A 25 14.87 60.86 -26.11
C GLN A 25 16.06 59.95 -26.47
N ILE A 26 16.96 60.39 -27.30
CA ILE A 26 18.19 59.66 -27.65
C ILE A 26 19.16 59.63 -26.45
N VAL A 27 19.30 60.74 -25.73
CA VAL A 27 20.14 60.81 -24.51
C VAL A 27 19.56 59.95 -23.38
N LEU A 28 18.22 59.90 -23.22
CA LEU A 28 17.59 58.99 -22.26
C LEU A 28 17.78 57.52 -22.64
N LYS A 29 17.67 57.14 -23.91
CA LYS A 29 17.93 55.78 -24.35
C LYS A 29 19.39 55.34 -24.13
N PHE A 30 20.35 56.23 -24.37
CA PHE A 30 21.76 55.95 -24.10
C PHE A 30 22.07 55.83 -22.60
N LYS A 31 21.45 56.65 -21.75
CA LYS A 31 21.57 56.53 -20.30
C LYS A 31 20.94 55.23 -19.78
N PHE A 32 19.78 54.79 -20.33
CA PHE A 32 19.11 53.56 -19.97
C PHE A 32 19.91 52.30 -20.38
N LEU A 33 20.49 52.29 -21.57
CA LEU A 33 21.35 51.23 -22.06
C LEU A 33 22.68 51.12 -21.28
N ARG A 34 23.22 52.25 -20.80
CA ARG A 34 24.42 52.28 -19.97
C ARG A 34 24.12 51.77 -18.56
N ALA A 35 22.95 52.08 -17.99
CA ALA A 35 22.49 51.55 -16.71
C ALA A 35 22.23 50.03 -16.77
N GLN A 36 21.63 49.52 -17.85
CA GLN A 36 21.43 48.08 -18.04
C GLN A 36 22.75 47.28 -18.19
N LYS A 37 23.76 47.86 -18.86
CA LYS A 37 25.10 47.23 -18.94
C LYS A 37 25.83 47.21 -17.59
N MET A 38 25.71 48.28 -16.81
CA MET A 38 26.28 48.32 -15.47
C MET A 38 25.57 47.38 -14.49
N TYR A 39 24.24 47.22 -14.62
CA TYR A 39 23.46 46.30 -13.80
C TYR A 39 23.79 44.81 -14.11
N LYS A 40 23.97 44.49 -15.40
CA LYS A 40 24.43 43.15 -15.81
C LYS A 40 25.85 42.84 -15.37
N ALA A 41 26.77 43.80 -15.39
CA ALA A 41 28.13 43.64 -14.90
C ALA A 41 28.18 43.48 -13.37
N ALA A 42 27.31 44.16 -12.65
CA ALA A 42 27.21 44.02 -11.18
C ALA A 42 26.61 42.66 -10.78
N ILE A 43 25.63 42.18 -11.52
CA ILE A 43 25.06 40.83 -11.30
C ILE A 43 26.10 39.74 -11.62
N LEU A 44 26.88 39.87 -12.69
CA LEU A 44 27.95 38.91 -12.99
C LEU A 44 29.07 38.93 -11.97
N ALA A 45 29.44 40.12 -11.46
CA ALA A 45 30.44 40.25 -10.40
C ALA A 45 29.97 39.68 -9.04
N PHE A 46 28.68 39.82 -8.74
CA PHE A 46 28.07 39.25 -7.56
C PHE A 46 27.95 37.72 -7.64
N LEU A 47 27.63 37.17 -8.81
CA LEU A 47 27.62 35.73 -9.07
C LEU A 47 29.02 35.12 -9.03
N PHE A 48 30.06 35.85 -9.47
CA PHE A 48 31.48 35.37 -9.37
C PHE A 48 32.03 35.46 -7.94
N ALA A 49 31.61 36.45 -7.16
CA ALA A 49 32.03 36.57 -5.76
C ALA A 49 31.37 35.51 -4.86
N THR A 50 30.11 35.12 -5.17
CA THR A 50 29.42 34.01 -4.49
C THR A 50 29.96 32.62 -4.88
N PHE A 51 30.48 32.46 -6.12
CA PHE A 51 31.11 31.20 -6.53
C PHE A 51 32.52 31.03 -5.93
N ALA A 52 33.27 32.11 -5.67
CA ALA A 52 34.59 32.03 -5.06
C ALA A 52 34.54 31.81 -3.54
N SER A 53 33.47 32.18 -2.86
CA SER A 53 33.26 31.94 -1.43
C SER A 53 32.68 30.55 -1.13
N VAL A 54 32.06 29.88 -2.10
CA VAL A 54 31.56 28.50 -1.97
C VAL A 54 32.68 27.46 -2.16
N SER A 55 33.75 27.80 -2.90
CA SER A 55 34.88 26.88 -3.12
C SER A 55 35.87 26.77 -1.94
N ALA A 56 35.75 27.62 -0.92
CA ALA A 56 36.63 27.58 0.26
C ALA A 56 35.99 26.96 1.52
N VAL A 57 34.69 26.58 1.46
CA VAL A 57 33.98 25.92 2.57
C VAL A 57 33.67 24.44 2.23
N GLY A 58 34.02 23.99 1.02
CA GLY A 58 33.69 22.66 0.51
C GLY A 58 34.62 21.51 0.86
N SER A 59 35.59 21.70 1.77
CA SER A 59 36.58 20.64 2.08
C SER A 59 36.47 20.04 3.49
N GLU A 60 35.59 20.52 4.34
CA GLU A 60 35.41 19.96 5.70
C GLU A 60 34.05 19.33 6.01
N LYS A 61 33.11 19.25 5.02
CA LYS A 61 31.78 18.63 5.22
C LYS A 61 31.61 17.25 4.58
N THR A 62 32.64 16.68 3.97
CA THR A 62 32.55 15.35 3.35
C THR A 62 33.00 14.20 4.24
N ASP A 63 33.52 14.46 5.43
CA ASP A 63 33.97 13.40 6.36
C ASP A 63 33.02 13.15 7.55
N THR A 64 31.97 13.95 7.72
CA THR A 64 31.01 13.76 8.83
C THR A 64 29.75 12.99 8.43
N ALA A 65 29.59 12.61 7.18
CA ALA A 65 28.38 11.87 6.68
C ALA A 65 28.61 10.36 6.47
N LYS A 66 29.78 9.82 6.85
CA LYS A 66 29.92 8.38 7.16
C LYS A 66 29.48 8.11 8.60
N LYS A 67 28.29 8.63 8.98
CA LYS A 67 27.72 8.37 10.28
C LYS A 67 27.21 6.93 10.28
N GLU A 68 27.99 6.05 10.90
CA GLU A 68 27.66 4.79 11.55
C GLU A 68 26.19 4.35 11.40
N LEU A 69 25.82 3.85 10.20
CA LEU A 69 24.65 2.98 10.00
C LEU A 69 24.96 1.53 10.43
N ASP A 70 26.19 1.27 10.90
CA ASP A 70 26.61 -0.05 11.32
C ASP A 70 25.95 -0.43 12.65
N GLY A 71 24.95 -1.33 12.54
CA GLY A 71 24.32 -1.98 13.67
C GLY A 71 23.05 -1.31 14.23
N LYS A 72 22.65 -0.10 13.78
CA LYS A 72 21.40 0.54 14.22
C LYS A 72 20.21 -0.07 13.51
N LEU A 73 19.21 -0.54 14.26
CA LEU A 73 17.95 -1.04 13.71
C LEU A 73 17.18 0.08 12.99
N PRO A 74 16.65 -0.16 11.78
CA PRO A 74 15.91 0.85 11.04
C PRO A 74 14.54 1.11 11.66
N ASN A 75 13.99 2.29 11.47
CA ASN A 75 12.56 2.51 11.57
C ASN A 75 11.85 1.74 10.46
N ILE A 76 10.63 1.29 10.71
CA ILE A 76 9.87 0.51 9.75
C ILE A 76 8.47 1.11 9.61
N ILE A 77 8.07 1.42 8.38
CA ILE A 77 6.73 1.89 8.05
C ILE A 77 6.13 0.94 7.02
N ILE A 78 4.95 0.40 7.32
CA ILE A 78 4.13 -0.33 6.34
C ILE A 78 2.92 0.53 5.99
N ILE A 79 2.76 0.85 4.70
CA ILE A 79 1.55 1.46 4.14
C ILE A 79 0.77 0.34 3.46
N TYR A 80 -0.41 0.02 3.97
CA TYR A 80 -1.21 -1.13 3.55
C TYR A 80 -2.56 -0.67 3.01
N ALA A 81 -2.68 -0.73 1.68
CA ALA A 81 -3.88 -0.31 0.95
C ALA A 81 -4.97 -1.39 0.96
N ASP A 82 -6.22 -0.99 0.72
CA ASP A 82 -7.40 -1.85 0.70
C ASP A 82 -7.99 -1.89 -0.72
N ASP A 83 -8.25 -3.07 -1.27
CA ASP A 83 -8.84 -3.26 -2.60
C ASP A 83 -8.09 -2.55 -3.75
N LEU A 84 -6.77 -2.47 -3.67
CA LEU A 84 -5.95 -1.82 -4.68
C LEU A 84 -5.39 -2.85 -5.66
N GLY A 85 -5.80 -2.76 -6.92
CA GLY A 85 -5.36 -3.66 -7.97
C GLY A 85 -3.92 -3.38 -8.43
N PHE A 86 -3.31 -4.39 -9.04
CA PHE A 86 -1.97 -4.30 -9.62
C PHE A 86 -1.87 -3.19 -10.68
N GLY A 87 -2.94 -2.98 -11.47
CA GLY A 87 -3.00 -1.99 -12.53
C GLY A 87 -3.39 -0.57 -12.08
N ASP A 88 -3.64 -0.34 -10.80
CA ASP A 88 -4.04 0.97 -10.28
C ASP A 88 -2.89 1.98 -10.14
N LEU A 89 -1.65 1.53 -10.19
CA LEU A 89 -0.47 2.40 -10.04
C LEU A 89 0.25 2.61 -11.38
N SER A 90 0.58 3.86 -11.69
CA SER A 90 1.24 4.21 -12.96
C SER A 90 2.64 3.61 -13.14
N CYS A 91 3.33 3.21 -12.07
CA CYS A 91 4.59 2.46 -12.17
C CYS A 91 4.41 0.97 -12.51
N TYR A 92 3.19 0.43 -12.45
CA TYR A 92 2.87 -0.95 -12.82
C TYR A 92 2.05 -1.05 -14.11
N ASN A 93 1.36 0.01 -14.49
CA ASN A 93 0.47 0.06 -15.65
C ASN A 93 0.72 1.34 -16.46
N GLU A 94 1.34 1.22 -17.63
CA GLU A 94 1.62 2.36 -18.50
C GLU A 94 0.34 3.03 -19.03
N ASP A 95 -0.75 2.23 -19.17
CA ASP A 95 -2.08 2.65 -19.61
C ASP A 95 -2.99 3.10 -18.47
N CYS A 96 -2.43 3.34 -17.27
CA CYS A 96 -3.21 3.83 -16.14
C CYS A 96 -3.85 5.19 -16.46
N ALA A 97 -5.19 5.29 -16.33
CA ALA A 97 -5.96 6.48 -16.68
C ALA A 97 -5.63 7.73 -15.84
N TYR A 98 -4.90 7.56 -14.76
CA TYR A 98 -4.40 8.63 -13.89
C TYR A 98 -2.94 8.36 -13.51
N LYS A 99 -2.31 9.32 -12.87
CA LYS A 99 -0.91 9.18 -12.42
C LYS A 99 -0.83 9.11 -10.90
N THR A 100 0.13 8.32 -10.42
CA THR A 100 0.46 8.14 -9.01
C THR A 100 1.92 8.58 -8.77
N PRO A 101 2.22 9.90 -8.89
CA PRO A 101 3.59 10.37 -8.96
C PRO A 101 4.43 10.11 -7.72
N ARG A 102 3.81 10.04 -6.54
CA ARG A 102 4.52 9.80 -5.27
C ARG A 102 4.86 8.31 -5.08
N LEU A 103 3.96 7.41 -5.47
CA LEU A 103 4.22 5.97 -5.54
C LEU A 103 5.24 5.65 -6.64
N ASP A 104 5.16 6.34 -7.80
CA ASP A 104 6.18 6.26 -8.85
C ASP A 104 7.55 6.73 -8.35
N GLN A 105 7.59 7.79 -7.53
CA GLN A 105 8.81 8.28 -6.87
C GLN A 105 9.36 7.22 -5.91
N MET A 106 8.51 6.65 -5.05
CA MET A 106 8.91 5.59 -4.12
C MET A 106 9.52 4.39 -4.87
N ALA A 107 8.88 3.95 -5.98
CA ALA A 107 9.38 2.87 -6.82
C ALA A 107 10.73 3.20 -7.49
N LYS A 108 10.92 4.45 -7.93
CA LYS A 108 12.19 4.93 -8.50
C LYS A 108 13.32 5.04 -7.46
N GLN A 109 12.98 5.29 -6.20
CA GLN A 109 13.93 5.41 -5.10
C GLN A 109 14.22 4.09 -4.38
N GLY A 110 13.55 3.01 -4.78
CA GLY A 110 13.66 1.69 -4.18
C GLY A 110 13.48 0.57 -5.19
N ILE A 111 12.78 -0.48 -4.79
CA ILE A 111 12.48 -1.66 -5.60
C ILE A 111 10.98 -1.89 -5.67
N ARG A 112 10.49 -2.32 -6.84
CA ARG A 112 9.12 -2.86 -6.99
C ARG A 112 9.17 -4.32 -7.44
N PHE A 113 8.19 -5.10 -6.96
CA PHE A 113 8.04 -6.50 -7.37
C PHE A 113 6.97 -6.62 -8.44
N SER A 114 7.30 -7.28 -9.55
CA SER A 114 6.36 -7.51 -10.65
C SER A 114 5.50 -8.76 -10.45
N ASP A 115 5.83 -9.60 -9.47
CA ASP A 115 5.16 -10.87 -9.17
C ASP A 115 4.84 -11.00 -7.66
N ALA A 116 4.11 -9.99 -7.14
CA ALA A 116 3.72 -9.91 -5.74
C ALA A 116 2.23 -10.21 -5.54
N HIS A 117 1.92 -10.94 -4.47
CA HIS A 117 0.58 -11.45 -4.20
C HIS A 117 0.16 -11.29 -2.74
N SER A 118 -1.13 -11.12 -2.54
CA SER A 118 -1.75 -11.30 -1.23
C SER A 118 -2.02 -12.79 -0.95
N PRO A 119 -2.09 -13.21 0.32
CA PRO A 119 -2.35 -14.61 0.69
C PRO A 119 -3.81 -15.04 0.46
N SER A 120 -4.70 -14.09 0.27
CA SER A 120 -6.12 -14.31 -0.02
C SER A 120 -6.65 -13.25 -0.97
N THR A 121 -7.80 -13.50 -1.54
CA THR A 121 -8.50 -12.58 -2.46
C THR A 121 -9.47 -11.63 -1.74
N ILE A 122 -9.40 -11.56 -0.40
CA ILE A 122 -10.19 -10.68 0.46
C ILE A 122 -9.39 -10.21 1.68
N CYS A 123 -9.84 -9.11 2.27
CA CYS A 123 -9.11 -8.31 3.24
C CYS A 123 -8.77 -9.02 4.57
N SER A 124 -9.74 -9.53 5.34
CA SER A 124 -9.43 -10.07 6.69
C SER A 124 -8.41 -11.23 6.68
N PRO A 125 -8.51 -12.23 5.79
CA PRO A 125 -7.51 -13.27 5.67
C PRO A 125 -6.13 -12.75 5.25
N SER A 126 -6.08 -11.75 4.38
CA SER A 126 -4.80 -11.15 3.94
C SER A 126 -4.13 -10.35 5.05
N ARG A 127 -4.92 -9.61 5.84
CA ARG A 127 -4.42 -8.87 7.02
C ARG A 127 -3.93 -9.83 8.11
N TYR A 128 -4.62 -10.96 8.31
CA TYR A 128 -4.10 -12.04 9.15
C TYR A 128 -2.72 -12.52 8.65
N GLY A 129 -2.57 -12.71 7.34
CA GLY A 129 -1.32 -13.12 6.72
C GLY A 129 -0.19 -12.12 6.95
N LEU A 130 -0.46 -10.80 6.82
CA LEU A 130 0.51 -9.74 7.11
C LEU A 130 0.99 -9.80 8.57
N PHE A 131 0.05 -9.92 9.52
CA PHE A 131 0.39 -9.84 10.94
C PHE A 131 1.00 -11.13 11.51
N SER A 132 0.72 -12.30 10.92
CA SER A 132 1.17 -13.61 11.45
C SER A 132 2.22 -14.32 10.60
N GLY A 133 2.41 -13.91 9.34
CA GLY A 133 3.23 -14.67 8.37
C GLY A 133 2.65 -16.06 8.03
N GLN A 134 1.34 -16.26 8.23
CA GLN A 134 0.66 -17.55 8.03
C GLN A 134 -0.56 -17.42 7.12
N GLN A 135 -0.93 -18.50 6.46
CA GLN A 135 -2.18 -18.61 5.73
C GLN A 135 -3.36 -18.81 6.69
N ILE A 136 -4.50 -18.15 6.40
CA ILE A 136 -5.66 -18.11 7.30
C ILE A 136 -6.24 -19.50 7.63
N TYR A 137 -6.17 -20.47 6.72
CA TYR A 137 -6.68 -21.81 7.00
C TYR A 137 -5.96 -22.52 8.16
N ARG A 138 -4.72 -22.12 8.49
CA ARG A 138 -3.99 -22.65 9.64
C ARG A 138 -4.62 -22.22 10.96
N SER A 139 -5.23 -21.04 11.01
CA SER A 139 -5.98 -20.57 12.16
C SER A 139 -7.41 -21.13 12.22
N THR A 140 -8.12 -21.16 11.10
CA THR A 140 -9.55 -21.48 11.06
C THR A 140 -9.86 -22.91 10.63
N GLY A 141 -8.89 -23.64 10.08
CA GLY A 141 -9.08 -24.94 9.43
C GLY A 141 -9.70 -24.85 8.02
N ARG A 142 -10.08 -23.65 7.58
CA ARG A 142 -10.68 -23.34 6.28
C ARG A 142 -10.34 -21.90 5.89
N GLY A 143 -10.76 -21.45 4.70
CA GLY A 143 -10.70 -20.03 4.36
C GLY A 143 -11.48 -19.19 5.37
N GLY A 144 -10.93 -18.05 5.78
CA GLY A 144 -11.63 -17.07 6.57
C GLY A 144 -12.44 -16.15 5.66
N GLY A 145 -13.69 -15.83 6.05
CA GLY A 145 -14.48 -14.75 5.45
C GLY A 145 -14.00 -13.38 5.92
N ALA A 146 -14.54 -12.33 5.33
CA ALA A 146 -14.45 -11.00 5.91
C ALA A 146 -15.31 -10.90 7.18
N PHE A 147 -14.88 -10.11 8.16
CA PHE A 147 -15.71 -9.79 9.30
C PHE A 147 -16.75 -8.74 8.90
N GLU A 148 -17.95 -8.86 9.46
CA GLU A 148 -19.08 -7.95 9.25
C GLU A 148 -19.66 -7.49 10.60
N GLY A 149 -20.34 -6.35 10.61
CA GLY A 149 -20.96 -5.80 11.79
C GLY A 149 -19.93 -5.41 12.85
N PRO A 150 -20.10 -5.86 14.12
CA PRO A 150 -19.11 -5.56 15.16
C PRO A 150 -17.81 -6.37 15.00
N GLY A 151 -17.76 -7.30 14.06
CA GLY A 151 -16.71 -8.30 13.94
C GLY A 151 -16.99 -9.55 14.78
N GLY A 152 -15.96 -10.36 15.00
CA GLY A 152 -16.05 -11.61 15.76
C GLY A 152 -14.72 -11.93 16.43
N PRO A 153 -14.60 -13.11 17.04
CA PRO A 153 -13.35 -13.53 17.68
C PRO A 153 -12.17 -13.40 16.74
N SER A 154 -11.07 -12.83 17.24
CA SER A 154 -9.87 -12.60 16.46
C SER A 154 -9.34 -13.86 15.78
N TYR A 155 -8.90 -13.74 14.53
CA TYR A 155 -8.16 -14.78 13.82
C TYR A 155 -6.76 -14.98 14.41
N LEU A 156 -6.20 -13.94 15.05
CA LEU A 156 -4.93 -14.02 15.77
C LEU A 156 -5.18 -14.69 17.13
N LYS A 157 -5.08 -16.02 17.16
CA LYS A 157 -5.28 -16.82 18.37
C LYS A 157 -4.17 -16.57 19.40
N PRO A 158 -4.44 -16.78 20.70
CA PRO A 158 -3.39 -16.79 21.72
C PRO A 158 -2.25 -17.74 21.34
N GLY A 159 -1.01 -17.29 21.47
CA GLY A 159 0.19 -18.05 21.07
C GLY A 159 0.60 -17.91 19.59
N THR A 160 -0.18 -17.22 18.76
CA THR A 160 0.29 -16.79 17.44
C THR A 160 1.18 -15.57 17.62
N LEU A 161 2.48 -15.69 17.31
CA LEU A 161 3.39 -14.55 17.28
C LEU A 161 2.97 -13.58 16.17
N THR A 162 2.84 -12.30 16.49
CA THR A 162 2.60 -11.26 15.49
C THR A 162 3.87 -10.52 15.13
N ILE A 163 3.86 -9.89 13.96
CA ILE A 163 4.97 -9.03 13.51
C ILE A 163 5.25 -7.88 14.49
N ALA A 164 4.20 -7.35 15.13
CA ALA A 164 4.34 -6.28 16.11
C ALA A 164 4.94 -6.80 17.44
N GLU A 165 4.50 -7.96 17.94
CA GLU A 165 5.10 -8.60 19.13
C GLU A 165 6.58 -8.94 18.89
N MET A 166 6.93 -9.45 17.70
CA MET A 166 8.31 -9.71 17.31
C MET A 166 9.16 -8.44 17.35
N LEU A 167 8.70 -7.36 16.70
CA LEU A 167 9.44 -6.11 16.66
C LEU A 167 9.49 -5.42 18.03
N GLN A 168 8.43 -5.47 18.80
CA GLN A 168 8.41 -4.98 20.19
C GLN A 168 9.47 -5.68 21.03
N SER A 169 9.64 -7.01 20.89
CA SER A 169 10.70 -7.77 21.59
C SER A 169 12.11 -7.37 21.20
N LYS A 170 12.28 -6.74 20.03
CA LYS A 170 13.55 -6.15 19.55
C LYS A 170 13.73 -4.68 19.94
N GLY A 171 12.83 -4.15 20.81
CA GLY A 171 12.92 -2.80 21.35
C GLY A 171 12.22 -1.72 20.53
N TYR A 172 11.44 -2.09 19.51
CA TYR A 172 10.67 -1.13 18.73
C TYR A 172 9.52 -0.53 19.53
N LYS A 173 9.27 0.76 19.37
CA LYS A 173 8.00 1.40 19.68
C LYS A 173 7.03 1.09 18.53
N THR A 174 5.85 0.55 18.85
CA THR A 174 4.94 -0.01 17.83
C THR A 174 3.62 0.73 17.77
N GLY A 175 3.13 1.03 16.55
CA GLY A 175 1.85 1.74 16.33
C GLY A 175 1.10 1.23 15.12
N ILE A 176 -0.25 1.24 15.17
CA ILE A 176 -1.12 0.94 14.03
C ILE A 176 -2.26 1.96 13.93
N PHE A 177 -2.51 2.44 12.70
CA PHE A 177 -3.46 3.50 12.41
C PHE A 177 -4.27 3.13 11.17
N GLY A 178 -5.61 3.03 11.32
CA GLY A 178 -6.52 2.71 10.23
C GLY A 178 -7.31 1.41 10.41
N LYS A 179 -7.53 0.68 9.32
CA LYS A 179 -8.35 -0.54 9.30
C LYS A 179 -7.64 -1.71 9.98
N TRP A 180 -8.24 -2.27 11.06
CA TRP A 180 -7.76 -3.47 11.74
C TRP A 180 -8.20 -4.76 11.05
N HIS A 181 -9.47 -5.05 11.08
CA HIS A 181 -10.21 -6.07 10.33
C HIS A 181 -9.69 -7.53 10.45
N VAL A 182 -9.15 -7.90 11.60
CA VAL A 182 -8.75 -9.30 11.90
C VAL A 182 -9.50 -9.87 13.11
N GLY A 183 -10.58 -9.21 13.50
CA GLY A 183 -11.47 -9.60 14.59
C GLY A 183 -11.16 -8.89 15.91
N LEU A 184 -12.22 -8.69 16.67
CA LEU A 184 -12.25 -8.05 17.99
C LEU A 184 -13.28 -8.75 18.88
N SER A 185 -13.11 -8.69 20.18
CA SER A 185 -14.07 -9.23 21.15
C SER A 185 -14.96 -8.14 21.72
N TRP A 186 -16.23 -8.18 21.33
CA TRP A 186 -17.28 -7.36 21.89
C TRP A 186 -18.18 -8.18 22.80
N PHE A 187 -18.73 -7.54 23.82
CA PHE A 187 -19.59 -8.19 24.82
C PHE A 187 -20.91 -7.44 24.94
N ASP A 188 -21.96 -8.18 25.23
CA ASP A 188 -23.26 -7.61 25.59
C ASP A 188 -23.35 -7.26 27.08
N LYS A 189 -24.50 -6.71 27.49
CA LYS A 189 -24.81 -6.35 28.91
C LYS A 189 -24.69 -7.52 29.89
N ASP A 190 -24.84 -8.74 29.42
CA ASP A 190 -24.75 -9.95 30.26
C ASP A 190 -23.32 -10.52 30.27
N GLY A 191 -22.37 -9.87 29.57
CA GLY A 191 -20.98 -10.29 29.44
C GLY A 191 -20.79 -11.44 28.44
N LYS A 192 -21.78 -11.71 27.62
CA LYS A 192 -21.68 -12.71 26.56
C LYS A 192 -20.92 -12.11 25.36
N ARG A 193 -19.94 -12.85 24.85
CA ARG A 193 -19.20 -12.46 23.64
C ARG A 193 -20.11 -12.46 22.42
N LEU A 194 -20.09 -11.36 21.70
CA LEU A 194 -20.86 -11.18 20.46
C LEU A 194 -20.10 -11.77 19.27
N GLY A 195 -20.83 -12.39 18.33
CA GLY A 195 -20.33 -12.78 17.02
C GLY A 195 -20.42 -11.64 16.01
N GLY A 196 -20.04 -11.93 14.76
CA GLY A 196 -20.29 -11.04 13.63
C GLY A 196 -21.78 -10.88 13.33
N GLY A 197 -22.10 -9.97 12.42
CA GLY A 197 -23.45 -9.67 11.96
C GLY A 197 -23.98 -8.34 12.47
N PHE A 198 -24.77 -7.69 11.63
CA PHE A 198 -25.31 -6.34 11.85
C PHE A 198 -26.06 -6.18 13.16
N GLU A 199 -26.92 -7.14 13.48
CA GLU A 199 -27.80 -7.08 14.67
C GLU A 199 -26.98 -7.05 15.96
N ASN A 200 -25.82 -7.68 15.99
CA ASN A 200 -24.96 -7.72 17.16
C ASN A 200 -24.35 -6.35 17.50
N SER A 201 -24.22 -5.44 16.53
CA SER A 201 -23.72 -4.07 16.78
C SER A 201 -24.58 -3.30 17.79
N LEU A 202 -25.89 -3.62 17.85
CA LEU A 202 -26.85 -2.99 18.74
C LEU A 202 -26.73 -3.48 20.18
N LEU A 203 -26.11 -4.63 20.38
CA LEU A 203 -26.04 -5.32 21.67
C LEU A 203 -24.76 -4.99 22.44
N ILE A 204 -23.82 -4.24 21.82
CA ILE A 204 -22.52 -3.93 22.43
C ILE A 204 -22.71 -3.12 23.71
N ASP A 205 -22.21 -3.66 24.81
CA ASP A 205 -21.95 -2.92 26.04
C ASP A 205 -20.50 -2.38 25.97
N TYR A 206 -20.35 -1.09 25.73
CA TYR A 206 -19.03 -0.47 25.59
C TYR A 206 -18.23 -0.45 26.88
N GLU A 207 -18.89 -0.40 28.05
CA GLU A 207 -18.22 -0.46 29.34
C GLU A 207 -17.62 -1.84 29.60
N LYS A 208 -18.35 -2.92 29.26
CA LYS A 208 -17.86 -4.30 29.38
C LYS A 208 -16.87 -4.70 28.28
N SER A 209 -16.93 -4.03 27.14
CA SER A 209 -16.08 -4.33 25.99
C SER A 209 -14.75 -3.60 26.02
N THR A 210 -14.58 -2.56 26.85
CA THR A 210 -13.35 -1.78 26.91
C THR A 210 -12.67 -1.86 28.28
N PRO A 211 -11.33 -1.98 28.34
CA PRO A 211 -10.42 -2.11 27.18
C PRO A 211 -10.65 -3.41 26.39
N LEU A 212 -10.52 -3.32 25.06
CA LEU A 212 -10.69 -4.50 24.19
C LEU A 212 -9.63 -5.56 24.48
N ILE A 213 -10.03 -6.83 24.49
CA ILE A 213 -9.15 -7.96 24.86
C ILE A 213 -8.50 -8.69 23.69
N ASP A 214 -8.91 -8.47 22.47
CA ASP A 214 -8.35 -9.10 21.25
C ASP A 214 -7.97 -8.06 20.20
N GLY A 215 -7.85 -6.80 20.61
CA GLY A 215 -7.48 -5.69 19.75
C GLY A 215 -5.98 -5.60 19.49
N PRO A 216 -5.56 -4.60 18.69
CA PRO A 216 -4.16 -4.40 18.34
C PRO A 216 -3.23 -4.28 19.55
N ASN A 217 -3.69 -3.64 20.63
CA ASN A 217 -2.89 -3.45 21.84
C ASN A 217 -2.60 -4.76 22.62
N ASN A 218 -3.36 -5.82 22.34
CA ASN A 218 -3.09 -7.17 22.86
C ASN A 218 -2.26 -8.03 21.90
N ARG A 219 -1.82 -7.44 20.78
CA ARG A 219 -1.08 -8.08 19.70
C ARG A 219 0.19 -7.33 19.33
N GLY A 220 0.82 -6.69 20.33
CA GLY A 220 2.13 -6.06 20.21
C GLY A 220 2.14 -4.62 19.70
N PHE A 221 0.98 -3.99 19.47
CA PHE A 221 0.92 -2.56 19.18
C PHE A 221 0.72 -1.75 20.46
N GLU A 222 1.71 -0.93 20.83
CA GLU A 222 1.63 -0.09 22.03
C GLU A 222 0.69 1.10 21.85
N GLU A 223 0.61 1.63 20.64
CA GLU A 223 -0.33 2.68 20.26
C GLU A 223 -1.21 2.24 19.11
N SER A 224 -2.48 2.57 19.18
CA SER A 224 -3.42 2.25 18.10
C SER A 224 -4.49 3.33 17.94
N PHE A 225 -4.85 3.61 16.71
CA PHE A 225 -6.07 4.34 16.37
C PHE A 225 -6.70 3.64 15.17
N VAL A 226 -7.70 2.79 15.42
CA VAL A 226 -8.20 1.89 14.40
C VAL A 226 -9.73 1.88 14.29
N THR A 227 -10.22 1.39 13.14
CA THR A 227 -11.60 0.92 13.00
C THR A 227 -11.66 -0.59 13.16
N PRO A 228 -12.77 -1.14 13.71
CA PRO A 228 -12.88 -2.59 13.93
C PRO A 228 -12.83 -3.38 12.63
N ASN A 229 -13.55 -2.91 11.60
CA ASN A 229 -13.73 -3.54 10.29
C ASN A 229 -13.46 -2.53 9.17
N CYS A 230 -14.13 -2.66 8.01
CA CYS A 230 -14.06 -1.69 6.95
C CYS A 230 -14.59 -0.33 7.42
N PRO A 231 -13.83 0.75 7.31
CA PRO A 231 -14.22 2.05 7.86
C PRO A 231 -15.51 2.63 7.32
N THR A 232 -15.94 2.22 6.13
CA THR A 232 -17.06 2.84 5.42
C THR A 232 -18.16 1.87 5.01
N THR A 233 -17.96 0.56 5.19
CA THR A 233 -18.90 -0.49 4.74
C THR A 233 -19.65 -1.11 5.90
N ASP A 234 -18.93 -1.56 6.92
CA ASP A 234 -19.50 -2.37 8.00
C ASP A 234 -20.31 -1.52 8.99
N PRO A 235 -21.44 -2.01 9.50
CA PRO A 235 -22.46 -1.19 10.17
C PRO A 235 -22.13 -0.76 11.59
N LEU A 236 -20.87 -0.83 12.03
CA LEU A 236 -20.36 -0.30 13.29
C LEU A 236 -19.24 0.72 13.03
N TYR A 237 -19.60 1.99 13.07
CA TYR A 237 -18.73 3.10 12.76
C TYR A 237 -18.19 3.77 14.03
N VAL A 238 -17.11 3.22 14.56
CA VAL A 238 -16.41 3.73 15.76
C VAL A 238 -14.91 3.77 15.51
N TYR A 239 -14.24 4.70 16.18
CA TYR A 239 -12.79 4.64 16.36
C TYR A 239 -12.47 3.94 17.67
N ILE A 240 -11.38 3.18 17.64
CA ILE A 240 -10.80 2.53 18.82
C ILE A 240 -9.41 3.13 18.99
N GLU A 241 -9.17 3.78 20.10
CA GLU A 241 -7.89 4.40 20.43
C GLU A 241 -7.29 3.71 21.66
N ASN A 242 -6.15 3.07 21.49
CA ASN A 242 -5.44 2.34 22.56
C ASN A 242 -6.33 1.34 23.32
N GLY A 243 -7.15 0.60 22.58
CA GLY A 243 -8.08 -0.40 23.14
C GLY A 243 -9.36 0.15 23.74
N MET A 244 -9.55 1.47 23.74
CA MET A 244 -10.74 2.15 24.25
C MET A 244 -11.60 2.69 23.09
N VAL A 245 -12.90 2.81 23.30
CA VAL A 245 -13.84 3.48 22.38
C VAL A 245 -14.15 4.87 22.93
N PRO A 246 -13.51 5.94 22.42
CA PRO A 246 -13.66 7.30 22.97
C PRO A 246 -15.09 7.84 22.87
N ALA A 247 -15.82 7.43 21.84
CA ALA A 247 -17.20 7.82 21.61
C ALA A 247 -18.01 6.60 21.13
N PRO A 248 -18.96 6.10 21.93
CA PRO A 248 -19.84 5.01 21.54
C PRO A 248 -20.70 5.33 20.31
N ALA A 249 -21.00 4.32 19.48
CA ALA A 249 -21.92 4.45 18.36
C ALA A 249 -23.37 4.57 18.87
N ASN A 250 -23.89 5.77 18.93
CA ASN A 250 -25.23 6.07 19.43
C ASN A 250 -26.10 6.86 18.44
N GLN A 251 -25.60 7.11 17.23
CA GLN A 251 -26.32 7.79 16.15
C GLN A 251 -26.63 6.80 15.04
N ARG A 252 -27.88 6.82 14.55
CA ARG A 252 -28.25 6.03 13.37
C ARG A 252 -27.60 6.64 12.13
N HIS A 253 -26.84 5.82 11.41
CA HIS A 253 -26.32 6.16 10.09
C HIS A 253 -27.23 5.61 9.01
N LYS A 254 -27.47 6.42 7.96
CA LYS A 254 -28.18 6.03 6.75
C LYS A 254 -27.29 6.30 5.54
N ARG A 255 -27.31 5.39 4.57
CA ARG A 255 -26.51 5.47 3.34
C ARG A 255 -26.73 6.77 2.56
N ASP A 256 -27.95 7.28 2.53
CA ASP A 256 -28.30 8.52 1.82
C ASP A 256 -27.69 9.79 2.43
N THR A 257 -27.15 9.70 3.65
CA THR A 257 -26.45 10.81 4.32
C THR A 257 -25.00 10.97 3.90
N LEU A 258 -24.43 9.99 3.16
CA LEU A 258 -23.08 10.12 2.62
C LEU A 258 -23.02 11.11 1.48
N PRO A 259 -21.89 11.82 1.31
CA PRO A 259 -21.62 12.55 0.08
C PRO A 259 -21.78 11.65 -1.14
N ASN A 260 -22.26 12.22 -2.23
CA ASN A 260 -22.42 11.50 -3.49
C ASN A 260 -21.38 11.98 -4.50
N PRO A 261 -20.20 11.31 -4.59
CA PRO A 261 -19.17 11.68 -5.55
C PRO A 261 -19.54 11.34 -7.01
N GLY A 262 -20.71 10.71 -7.22
CA GLY A 262 -21.19 10.31 -8.55
C GLY A 262 -21.97 8.99 -8.52
N GLY A 263 -23.26 9.03 -8.10
CA GLY A 263 -24.25 7.95 -8.26
C GLY A 263 -23.79 6.57 -7.77
N LYS A 264 -23.28 5.77 -8.68
CA LYS A 264 -22.89 4.37 -8.45
C LYS A 264 -21.74 4.16 -7.45
N TRP A 265 -20.86 5.14 -7.26
CA TRP A 265 -19.67 5.02 -6.41
C TRP A 265 -19.93 4.97 -4.91
N ARG A 266 -21.19 5.17 -4.50
CA ARG A 266 -21.66 5.14 -3.11
C ARG A 266 -22.24 3.80 -2.66
N TRP A 267 -22.16 2.78 -3.50
CA TRP A 267 -22.60 1.44 -3.14
C TRP A 267 -21.77 0.86 -1.98
N ASP A 268 -22.23 -0.22 -1.38
CA ASP A 268 -21.52 -0.98 -0.32
C ASP A 268 -21.25 -0.20 0.98
N ASN A 269 -22.12 0.76 1.30
CA ASN A 269 -22.14 1.37 2.62
C ASN A 269 -23.39 0.89 3.38
N ASP A 270 -23.18 0.19 4.46
CA ASP A 270 -24.26 -0.34 5.26
C ASP A 270 -24.83 0.69 6.24
N GLU A 271 -26.16 0.68 6.36
CA GLU A 271 -26.83 1.43 7.40
C GLU A 271 -26.52 0.81 8.76
N GLY A 272 -26.15 1.62 9.73
CA GLY A 272 -25.71 1.11 11.00
C GLY A 272 -25.72 2.13 12.13
N TRP A 273 -24.81 1.93 13.06
CA TRP A 273 -24.61 2.81 14.19
C TRP A 273 -23.26 3.51 14.07
N LYS A 274 -23.28 4.81 14.31
CA LYS A 274 -22.14 5.70 14.17
C LYS A 274 -21.85 6.46 15.46
N ALA A 275 -20.59 6.56 15.82
CA ALA A 275 -20.13 7.47 16.86
C ALA A 275 -20.27 8.95 16.39
N PRO A 276 -20.55 9.90 17.31
CA PRO A 276 -20.69 11.32 16.95
C PRO A 276 -19.47 11.92 16.25
N ASN A 277 -18.29 11.45 16.60
CA ASN A 277 -17.00 11.91 16.05
C ASN A 277 -16.55 11.17 14.80
N TYR A 278 -17.32 10.20 14.29
CA TYR A 278 -16.92 9.39 13.14
C TYR A 278 -17.10 10.15 11.82
N LYS A 279 -16.05 10.14 11.01
CA LYS A 279 -16.01 10.75 9.68
C LYS A 279 -15.77 9.69 8.62
N PHE A 280 -16.59 9.68 7.57
CA PHE A 280 -16.44 8.73 6.47
C PHE A 280 -15.45 9.23 5.40
N VAL A 281 -15.54 10.52 5.05
CA VAL A 281 -14.81 11.10 3.93
C VAL A 281 -13.33 11.31 4.24
N ASP A 282 -13.01 11.81 5.44
CA ASP A 282 -11.63 12.16 5.82
C ASP A 282 -10.95 11.06 6.64
N ALA A 283 -11.42 9.80 6.54
CA ALA A 283 -10.92 8.73 7.40
C ALA A 283 -9.42 8.48 7.19
N ASP A 284 -8.96 8.38 5.95
CA ASP A 284 -7.56 8.11 5.64
C ASP A 284 -6.63 9.28 5.96
N LEU A 285 -7.11 10.51 5.80
CA LEU A 285 -6.38 11.70 6.23
C LEU A 285 -6.20 11.72 7.76
N LEU A 286 -7.24 11.31 8.51
CA LEU A 286 -7.16 11.18 9.97
C LEU A 286 -6.19 10.06 10.37
N PHE A 287 -6.19 8.92 9.67
CA PHE A 287 -5.24 7.84 9.93
C PHE A 287 -3.79 8.30 9.67
N TYR A 288 -3.56 9.05 8.59
CA TYR A 288 -2.27 9.66 8.33
C TYR A 288 -1.89 10.66 9.43
N GLU A 289 -2.80 11.54 9.87
CA GLU A 289 -2.55 12.51 10.96
C GLU A 289 -2.11 11.81 12.25
N LYS A 290 -2.80 10.73 12.64
CA LYS A 290 -2.43 9.93 13.81
C LYS A 290 -1.08 9.24 13.62
N THR A 291 -0.79 8.71 12.43
CA THR A 291 0.50 8.10 12.10
C THR A 291 1.63 9.11 12.17
N SER A 292 1.47 10.27 11.55
CA SER A 292 2.49 11.32 11.51
C SER A 292 2.79 11.87 12.90
N LYS A 293 1.73 12.03 13.72
CA LYS A 293 1.89 12.43 15.13
C LYS A 293 2.69 11.39 15.93
N PHE A 294 2.36 10.10 15.81
CA PHE A 294 3.09 9.01 16.46
C PHE A 294 4.57 9.04 16.09
N ILE A 295 4.88 9.13 14.79
CA ILE A 295 6.26 9.16 14.29
C ILE A 295 7.00 10.41 14.80
N SER A 296 6.42 11.59 14.64
CA SER A 296 7.04 12.85 15.03
C SER A 296 7.30 12.95 16.53
N ASP A 297 6.32 12.56 17.34
CA ASP A 297 6.46 12.56 18.80
C ASP A 297 7.54 11.56 19.25
N HIS A 298 7.58 10.38 18.61
CA HIS A 298 8.58 9.37 18.95
C HIS A 298 10.00 9.80 18.60
N VAL A 299 10.23 10.25 17.36
CA VAL A 299 11.53 10.72 16.89
C VAL A 299 12.05 11.87 17.75
N LYS A 300 11.17 12.81 18.14
CA LYS A 300 11.53 13.93 19.02
C LYS A 300 11.93 13.48 20.42
N ASN A 301 11.20 12.51 21.00
CA ASN A 301 11.36 12.15 22.41
C ASN A 301 12.31 10.96 22.64
N LYS A 302 12.50 10.09 21.62
CA LYS A 302 13.28 8.85 21.69
C LYS A 302 14.04 8.59 20.37
N PRO A 303 14.93 9.50 19.94
CA PRO A 303 15.58 9.44 18.61
C PRO A 303 16.43 8.17 18.40
N ASP A 304 16.89 7.54 19.48
CA ASP A 304 17.73 6.35 19.41
C ASP A 304 16.93 5.04 19.46
N GLN A 305 15.61 5.11 19.73
CA GLN A 305 14.75 3.93 19.73
C GLN A 305 14.05 3.79 18.36
N PRO A 306 14.16 2.63 17.68
CA PRO A 306 13.44 2.43 16.42
C PRO A 306 11.94 2.35 16.66
N PHE A 307 11.15 2.72 15.64
CA PHE A 307 9.70 2.55 15.65
C PHE A 307 9.23 1.66 14.50
N PHE A 308 8.08 1.02 14.72
CA PHE A 308 7.30 0.29 13.72
C PHE A 308 5.91 0.91 13.63
N ALA A 309 5.57 1.44 12.47
CA ALA A 309 4.26 2.04 12.19
C ALA A 309 3.55 1.31 11.06
N VAL A 310 2.27 1.00 11.24
CA VAL A 310 1.40 0.49 10.18
C VAL A 310 0.32 1.53 9.89
N LEU A 311 0.36 2.13 8.70
CA LEU A 311 -0.70 2.96 8.14
C LEU A 311 -1.57 2.08 7.25
N SER A 312 -2.73 1.69 7.78
CA SER A 312 -3.67 0.75 7.18
C SER A 312 -4.86 1.51 6.60
N THR A 313 -4.74 1.94 5.33
CA THR A 313 -5.77 2.75 4.68
C THR A 313 -7.00 1.93 4.29
N GLN A 314 -8.12 2.63 4.03
CA GLN A 314 -9.29 2.04 3.39
C GLN A 314 -9.29 2.23 1.87
N ILE A 315 -8.42 3.08 1.34
CA ILE A 315 -8.35 3.36 -0.09
C ILE A 315 -7.75 2.14 -0.82
N ALA A 316 -8.42 1.58 -1.85
CA ALA A 316 -9.55 2.09 -2.63
C ALA A 316 -10.85 1.30 -2.41
N HIS A 317 -11.15 0.83 -1.18
CA HIS A 317 -12.36 0.06 -0.86
C HIS A 317 -13.65 0.88 -1.10
N ALA A 318 -14.74 0.21 -1.44
CA ALA A 318 -16.08 0.81 -1.52
C ALA A 318 -16.58 1.26 -0.13
N PRO A 319 -17.43 2.28 -0.04
CA PRO A 319 -17.75 3.28 -1.05
C PRO A 319 -16.57 4.20 -1.35
N VAL A 320 -16.51 4.69 -2.59
CA VAL A 320 -15.46 5.63 -3.03
C VAL A 320 -15.80 7.02 -2.54
N LEU A 321 -15.04 7.52 -1.59
CA LEU A 321 -15.30 8.78 -0.89
C LEU A 321 -14.01 9.62 -0.77
N PRO A 322 -13.44 10.12 -1.88
CA PRO A 322 -12.26 10.97 -1.81
C PRO A 322 -12.55 12.22 -0.99
N ALA A 323 -11.59 12.65 -0.19
CA ALA A 323 -11.69 13.89 0.57
C ALA A 323 -11.84 15.09 -0.38
N GLU A 324 -12.48 16.17 0.10
CA GLU A 324 -12.89 17.30 -0.74
C GLU A 324 -11.72 17.89 -1.55
N GLU A 325 -10.54 17.96 -0.96
CA GLU A 325 -9.34 18.48 -1.63
C GLU A 325 -8.87 17.62 -2.83
N PHE A 326 -9.30 16.36 -2.92
CA PHE A 326 -8.94 15.45 -4.01
C PHE A 326 -10.03 15.30 -5.08
N ASN A 327 -11.23 15.77 -4.84
CA ASN A 327 -12.32 15.72 -5.81
C ASN A 327 -11.95 16.43 -7.12
N GLY A 328 -12.09 15.76 -8.26
CA GLY A 328 -11.80 16.28 -9.59
C GLY A 328 -10.31 16.47 -9.89
N LYS A 329 -9.40 15.88 -9.12
CA LYS A 329 -7.95 15.97 -9.38
C LYS A 329 -7.50 15.11 -10.55
N THR A 330 -8.22 14.05 -10.84
CA THR A 330 -7.94 13.18 -12.00
C THR A 330 -9.06 13.29 -13.03
N LYS A 331 -8.80 12.82 -14.26
CA LYS A 331 -9.84 12.68 -15.29
C LYS A 331 -10.55 11.32 -15.23
N ALA A 332 -10.16 10.48 -14.29
CA ALA A 332 -10.66 9.11 -14.14
C ALA A 332 -11.78 8.99 -13.09
N GLY A 333 -12.49 10.10 -12.82
CA GLY A 333 -13.64 10.13 -11.92
C GLY A 333 -13.31 9.85 -10.46
N PRO A 334 -14.33 9.63 -9.62
CA PRO A 334 -14.15 9.53 -8.17
C PRO A 334 -13.15 8.47 -7.71
N ARG A 335 -13.09 7.32 -8.40
CA ARG A 335 -12.11 6.28 -8.03
C ARG A 335 -10.67 6.67 -8.36
N GLY A 336 -10.45 7.32 -9.50
CA GLY A 336 -9.13 7.88 -9.83
C GLY A 336 -8.70 8.93 -8.80
N ASP A 337 -9.62 9.81 -8.38
CA ASP A 337 -9.38 10.81 -7.34
C ASP A 337 -9.06 10.16 -5.99
N PHE A 338 -9.73 9.06 -5.66
CA PHE A 338 -9.51 8.33 -4.41
C PHE A 338 -8.14 7.63 -4.38
N VAL A 339 -7.72 6.99 -5.49
CA VAL A 339 -6.34 6.45 -5.58
C VAL A 339 -5.29 7.56 -5.60
N PHE A 340 -5.61 8.73 -6.19
CA PHE A 340 -4.73 9.89 -6.13
C PHE A 340 -4.59 10.45 -4.69
N GLU A 341 -5.63 10.36 -3.86
CA GLU A 341 -5.55 10.66 -2.43
C GLU A 341 -4.56 9.71 -1.71
N LEU A 342 -4.62 8.40 -2.00
CA LEU A 342 -3.64 7.44 -1.48
C LEU A 342 -2.22 7.81 -1.88
N ASP A 343 -2.00 8.15 -3.15
CA ASP A 343 -0.71 8.62 -3.65
C ASP A 343 -0.20 9.84 -2.90
N ALA A 344 -1.09 10.82 -2.63
CA ALA A 344 -0.76 11.99 -1.85
C ALA A 344 -0.42 11.66 -0.39
N ILE A 345 -1.13 10.71 0.23
CA ILE A 345 -0.84 10.23 1.59
C ILE A 345 0.54 9.56 1.63
N VAL A 346 0.87 8.70 0.65
CA VAL A 346 2.23 8.14 0.53
C VAL A 346 3.26 9.25 0.40
N GLY A 347 2.96 10.27 -0.43
CA GLY A 347 3.81 11.44 -0.57
C GLY A 347 4.08 12.16 0.75
N ARG A 348 3.05 12.39 1.55
CA ARG A 348 3.16 13.01 2.88
C ARG A 348 4.01 12.16 3.85
N VAL A 349 3.97 10.81 3.75
CA VAL A 349 4.86 9.94 4.53
C VAL A 349 6.32 10.08 4.09
N LEU A 350 6.58 10.13 2.78
CA LEU A 350 7.93 10.34 2.25
C LEU A 350 8.50 11.71 2.66
N ASP A 351 7.68 12.75 2.62
CA ASP A 351 8.07 14.10 3.03
C ASP A 351 8.34 14.14 4.54
N LEU A 352 7.50 13.50 5.35
CA LEU A 352 7.68 13.42 6.81
C LEU A 352 9.02 12.80 7.22
N VAL A 353 9.41 11.67 6.63
CA VAL A 353 10.70 11.03 6.98
C VAL A 353 11.90 11.87 6.55
N THR A 354 11.75 12.64 5.47
CA THR A 354 12.77 13.60 5.02
C THR A 354 12.84 14.81 5.95
N GLU A 355 11.71 15.40 6.34
CA GLU A 355 11.62 16.54 7.26
C GLU A 355 12.17 16.21 8.66
N LEU A 356 12.01 14.96 9.10
CA LEU A 356 12.52 14.46 10.37
C LEU A 356 13.98 13.99 10.29
N GLU A 357 14.61 14.06 9.11
CA GLU A 357 16.00 13.64 8.87
C GLU A 357 16.27 12.16 9.22
N ILE A 358 15.25 11.28 9.02
CA ILE A 358 15.32 9.83 9.28
C ILE A 358 15.21 8.99 8.01
N ASP A 359 15.35 9.60 6.85
CA ASP A 359 15.10 8.97 5.55
C ASP A 359 15.97 7.72 5.32
N ASP A 360 17.29 7.85 5.55
CA ASP A 360 18.26 6.76 5.38
C ASP A 360 18.11 5.65 6.45
N ASP A 361 17.52 5.98 7.60
CA ASP A 361 17.27 5.07 8.73
C ASP A 361 15.87 4.43 8.68
N THR A 362 15.11 4.60 7.59
CA THR A 362 13.71 4.15 7.53
C THR A 362 13.44 3.23 6.33
N LEU A 363 13.01 2.00 6.63
CA LEU A 363 12.46 1.06 5.65
C LEU A 363 10.96 1.32 5.49
N ILE A 364 10.53 1.70 4.28
CA ILE A 364 9.12 1.90 3.94
C ILE A 364 8.68 0.80 2.98
N LEU A 365 7.62 0.08 3.34
CA LEU A 365 6.96 -0.94 2.53
C LEU A 365 5.56 -0.47 2.15
N PHE A 366 5.23 -0.52 0.87
CA PHE A 366 3.88 -0.29 0.34
C PHE A 366 3.34 -1.60 -0.25
N ASN A 367 2.14 -2.01 0.16
CA ASN A 367 1.48 -3.22 -0.33
C ASN A 367 -0.05 -3.06 -0.25
N ALA A 368 -0.81 -4.04 -0.81
CA ALA A 368 -2.27 -4.08 -0.73
C ALA A 368 -2.76 -5.46 -0.28
N ASP A 369 -3.98 -5.50 0.26
CA ASP A 369 -4.54 -6.70 0.89
C ASP A 369 -5.20 -7.67 -0.09
N ASN A 370 -5.71 -7.20 -1.22
CA ASN A 370 -6.22 -8.01 -2.32
C ASN A 370 -6.38 -7.17 -3.60
N GLY A 371 -6.74 -7.83 -4.69
CA GLY A 371 -7.03 -7.16 -5.96
C GLY A 371 -8.22 -6.21 -5.88
N ALA A 372 -8.41 -5.37 -6.90
CA ALA A 372 -9.41 -4.32 -6.94
C ALA A 372 -10.85 -4.85 -6.86
N GLU A 373 -11.72 -4.06 -6.22
CA GLU A 373 -13.14 -4.37 -6.06
C GLU A 373 -13.85 -4.55 -7.42
N THR A 374 -14.63 -5.60 -7.52
CA THR A 374 -15.25 -6.11 -8.74
C THR A 374 -16.00 -5.05 -9.54
N LEU A 375 -16.91 -4.32 -8.90
CA LEU A 375 -17.69 -3.30 -9.60
C LEU A 375 -16.85 -2.07 -9.94
N HIS A 376 -15.83 -1.77 -9.17
CA HIS A 376 -14.90 -0.70 -9.49
C HIS A 376 -14.10 -1.00 -10.76
N VAL A 377 -13.57 -2.22 -10.90
CA VAL A 377 -12.88 -2.65 -12.13
C VAL A 377 -13.80 -2.55 -13.33
N HIS A 378 -15.06 -3.05 -13.19
CA HIS A 378 -16.05 -2.97 -14.25
C HIS A 378 -16.31 -1.52 -14.70
N TRP A 379 -16.57 -0.61 -13.75
CA TRP A 379 -16.90 0.77 -14.08
C TRP A 379 -15.68 1.56 -14.61
N MET A 380 -14.50 1.29 -14.09
CA MET A 380 -13.27 1.93 -14.57
C MET A 380 -12.92 1.51 -16.00
N ARG A 381 -13.11 0.23 -16.35
CA ARG A 381 -12.97 -0.25 -17.74
C ARG A 381 -13.96 0.41 -18.68
N GLN A 382 -15.22 0.57 -18.25
CA GLN A 382 -16.27 1.16 -19.10
C GLN A 382 -16.16 2.67 -19.27
N ASP A 383 -15.90 3.40 -18.17
CA ASP A 383 -15.99 4.85 -18.16
C ASP A 383 -14.66 5.54 -18.50
N HIS A 384 -13.52 4.87 -18.26
CA HIS A 384 -12.20 5.49 -18.28
C HIS A 384 -11.12 4.67 -19.00
N ASP A 385 -11.51 3.56 -19.64
CA ASP A 385 -10.55 2.63 -20.31
C ASP A 385 -9.38 2.24 -19.37
N HIS A 386 -9.68 2.07 -18.08
CA HIS A 386 -8.70 1.75 -17.05
C HIS A 386 -8.92 0.35 -16.51
N ASP A 387 -7.87 -0.47 -16.57
CA ASP A 387 -7.88 -1.81 -16.00
C ASP A 387 -7.10 -1.89 -14.68
N ALA A 388 -7.80 -1.80 -13.58
CA ALA A 388 -7.22 -1.95 -12.24
C ALA A 388 -6.58 -3.33 -11.99
N SER A 389 -6.97 -4.37 -12.75
CA SER A 389 -6.35 -5.70 -12.67
C SER A 389 -5.02 -5.78 -13.46
N GLY A 390 -4.68 -4.76 -14.27
CA GLY A 390 -3.42 -4.73 -15.04
C GLY A 390 -3.32 -5.81 -16.11
N GLY A 391 -4.45 -6.18 -16.75
CA GLY A 391 -4.54 -7.21 -17.78
C GLY A 391 -4.67 -8.64 -17.25
N PHE A 392 -4.61 -8.84 -15.93
CA PHE A 392 -4.80 -10.15 -15.30
C PHE A 392 -6.28 -10.49 -15.19
N ARG A 393 -6.61 -11.79 -15.34
CA ARG A 393 -7.97 -12.29 -15.16
C ARG A 393 -8.40 -12.22 -13.70
N GLY A 394 -9.69 -11.91 -13.49
CA GLY A 394 -10.29 -11.87 -12.16
C GLY A 394 -10.13 -10.52 -11.45
N MET A 395 -10.72 -10.44 -10.29
CA MET A 395 -10.85 -9.25 -9.44
C MET A 395 -10.95 -9.72 -7.99
N LYS A 396 -11.03 -8.83 -7.01
CA LYS A 396 -11.32 -9.18 -5.60
C LYS A 396 -12.31 -10.34 -5.51
N ARG A 397 -12.10 -11.28 -4.64
CA ARG A 397 -12.83 -12.54 -4.42
C ARG A 397 -12.42 -13.70 -5.33
N ASP A 398 -11.85 -13.47 -6.51
CA ASP A 398 -11.52 -14.49 -7.50
C ASP A 398 -10.17 -15.14 -7.24
N GLY A 399 -10.08 -16.46 -7.42
CA GLY A 399 -8.82 -17.22 -7.33
C GLY A 399 -7.87 -17.03 -8.53
N TRP A 400 -8.29 -16.31 -9.58
CA TRP A 400 -7.43 -15.91 -10.69
C TRP A 400 -6.48 -14.78 -10.30
N GLU A 401 -5.44 -14.56 -11.10
CA GLU A 401 -4.34 -13.62 -10.78
C GLU A 401 -4.83 -12.23 -10.33
N GLY A 402 -5.80 -11.63 -11.02
CA GLY A 402 -6.32 -10.30 -10.68
C GLY A 402 -7.00 -10.20 -9.31
N GLY A 403 -7.35 -11.33 -8.68
CA GLY A 403 -7.94 -11.33 -7.34
C GLY A 403 -6.92 -11.20 -6.20
N HIS A 404 -5.66 -11.55 -6.46
CA HIS A 404 -4.61 -11.60 -5.43
C HIS A 404 -3.25 -11.03 -5.86
N ARG A 405 -3.06 -10.67 -7.13
CA ARG A 405 -1.86 -9.95 -7.57
C ARG A 405 -1.97 -8.48 -7.17
N VAL A 406 -1.02 -8.01 -6.38
CA VAL A 406 -1.05 -6.69 -5.74
C VAL A 406 0.27 -5.95 -5.95
N PRO A 407 0.30 -4.61 -5.92
CA PRO A 407 1.54 -3.86 -5.93
C PRO A 407 2.35 -4.11 -4.64
N PHE A 408 3.66 -4.22 -4.79
CA PHE A 408 4.60 -4.25 -3.66
C PHE A 408 5.84 -3.42 -3.99
N ILE A 409 6.05 -2.35 -3.22
CA ILE A 409 7.17 -1.43 -3.36
C ILE A 409 7.89 -1.33 -2.01
N ALA A 410 9.22 -1.40 -2.03
CA ALA A 410 10.04 -1.20 -0.85
C ALA A 410 11.09 -0.09 -1.10
N ARG A 411 11.27 0.79 -0.12
CA ARG A 411 12.23 1.88 -0.17
C ARG A 411 13.02 1.93 1.15
N TRP A 412 14.34 1.92 1.03
CA TRP A 412 15.26 2.11 2.14
C TRP A 412 16.55 2.71 1.58
N PRO A 413 16.65 4.03 1.53
CA PRO A 413 17.84 4.71 1.01
C PRO A 413 19.11 4.21 1.73
N GLY A 414 20.20 4.07 0.97
CA GLY A 414 21.45 3.55 1.53
C GLY A 414 21.51 2.04 1.79
N ARG A 415 20.41 1.28 1.54
CA ARG A 415 20.38 -0.19 1.69
C ARG A 415 19.74 -0.88 0.47
N ILE A 416 18.60 -0.39 -0.01
CA ILE A 416 17.93 -0.93 -1.19
C ILE A 416 18.36 -0.12 -2.42
N PRO A 417 18.91 -0.77 -3.47
CA PRO A 417 19.27 -0.09 -4.71
C PRO A 417 18.05 0.56 -5.37
N ALA A 418 18.20 1.81 -5.78
CA ALA A 418 17.14 2.58 -6.41
C ALA A 418 16.81 2.06 -7.83
N GLY A 419 15.52 2.15 -8.23
CA GLY A 419 15.02 1.86 -9.57
C GLY A 419 15.01 0.37 -9.95
N GLN A 420 15.08 -0.54 -8.98
CA GLN A 420 15.08 -1.97 -9.24
C GLN A 420 13.68 -2.52 -9.49
N VAL A 421 13.63 -3.58 -10.28
CA VAL A 421 12.42 -4.39 -10.51
C VAL A 421 12.77 -5.85 -10.27
N SER A 422 12.21 -6.45 -9.22
CA SER A 422 12.34 -7.87 -8.98
C SER A 422 11.19 -8.66 -9.60
N LYS A 423 11.50 -9.81 -10.17
CA LYS A 423 10.56 -10.81 -10.69
C LYS A 423 10.36 -11.97 -9.71
N GLN A 424 10.96 -11.90 -8.53
CA GLN A 424 10.79 -12.92 -7.50
C GLN A 424 9.32 -13.05 -7.12
N LEU A 425 8.81 -14.28 -7.12
CA LEU A 425 7.49 -14.58 -6.57
C LEU A 425 7.51 -14.24 -5.09
N THR A 426 6.64 -13.33 -4.66
CA THR A 426 6.51 -12.95 -3.26
C THR A 426 5.05 -12.88 -2.82
N ASN A 427 4.83 -13.02 -1.53
CA ASN A 427 3.51 -12.94 -0.90
C ASN A 427 3.55 -11.98 0.28
N THR A 428 2.45 -11.31 0.60
CA THR A 428 2.37 -10.42 1.77
C THR A 428 2.82 -11.10 3.07
N THR A 429 2.60 -12.42 3.20
CA THR A 429 3.12 -13.19 4.36
C THR A 429 4.63 -13.11 4.51
N ASP A 430 5.38 -12.88 3.42
CA ASP A 430 6.85 -12.85 3.40
C ASP A 430 7.43 -11.63 4.10
N ILE A 431 6.63 -10.58 4.28
CA ILE A 431 7.03 -9.39 5.04
C ILE A 431 7.48 -9.78 6.46
N PHE A 432 6.81 -10.76 7.08
CA PHE A 432 7.13 -11.19 8.44
C PHE A 432 8.57 -11.73 8.56
N ALA A 433 8.92 -12.77 7.80
CA ALA A 433 10.26 -13.37 7.85
C ALA A 433 11.34 -12.41 7.34
N THR A 434 10.99 -11.54 6.38
CA THR A 434 11.88 -10.50 5.87
C THR A 434 12.24 -9.50 6.97
N LEU A 435 11.25 -9.01 7.72
CA LEU A 435 11.52 -8.10 8.85
C LEU A 435 12.22 -8.82 10.01
N ALA A 436 11.89 -10.10 10.28
CA ALA A 436 12.64 -10.90 11.24
C ALA A 436 14.13 -10.99 10.85
N SER A 437 14.41 -11.16 9.56
CA SER A 437 15.77 -11.19 9.04
C SER A 437 16.48 -9.85 9.16
N VAL A 438 15.80 -8.72 8.88
CA VAL A 438 16.34 -7.37 9.05
C VAL A 438 16.78 -7.12 10.50
N VAL A 439 15.91 -7.48 11.46
CA VAL A 439 16.17 -7.18 12.88
C VAL A 439 16.94 -8.28 13.62
N GLY A 440 17.38 -9.32 12.92
CA GLY A 440 18.13 -10.42 13.51
C GLY A 440 17.28 -11.21 14.53
N TYR A 441 15.99 -11.42 14.26
CA TYR A 441 15.11 -12.20 15.12
C TYR A 441 15.05 -13.68 14.63
N PRO A 442 15.45 -14.64 15.46
CA PRO A 442 15.34 -16.06 15.10
C PRO A 442 13.89 -16.52 15.22
N LEU A 443 13.29 -16.92 14.09
CA LEU A 443 11.94 -17.46 14.07
C LEU A 443 11.94 -18.93 14.49
N GLU A 444 11.06 -19.28 15.45
CA GLU A 444 10.83 -20.65 15.87
C GLU A 444 10.11 -21.47 14.77
N GLU A 445 10.08 -22.79 14.92
CA GLU A 445 9.46 -23.68 13.93
C GLU A 445 7.97 -23.39 13.72
N THR A 446 7.27 -22.91 14.75
CA THR A 446 5.83 -22.58 14.71
C THR A 446 5.53 -21.18 14.22
N ASP A 447 6.56 -20.31 14.11
CA ASP A 447 6.37 -18.92 13.76
C ASP A 447 6.32 -18.73 12.25
N ALA A 448 5.43 -17.84 11.80
CA ALA A 448 5.33 -17.37 10.42
C ALA A 448 5.51 -18.51 9.40
N THR A 449 4.74 -19.60 9.56
CA THR A 449 4.94 -20.89 8.87
C THR A 449 4.82 -20.85 7.36
N ASP A 450 4.30 -19.76 6.79
CA ASP A 450 4.15 -19.56 5.34
C ASP A 450 4.99 -18.38 4.80
N SER A 451 5.90 -17.84 5.63
CA SER A 451 6.68 -16.65 5.34
C SER A 451 8.11 -17.01 4.90
N TYR A 452 8.52 -16.53 3.75
CA TYR A 452 9.87 -16.62 3.19
C TYR A 452 10.62 -15.31 3.42
N ASP A 453 11.92 -15.41 3.63
CA ASP A 453 12.80 -14.23 3.77
C ASP A 453 13.14 -13.65 2.40
N MET A 454 12.52 -12.53 2.05
CA MET A 454 12.74 -11.81 0.79
C MET A 454 13.84 -10.73 0.89
N LEU A 455 14.56 -10.65 2.03
CA LEU A 455 15.58 -9.62 2.21
C LEU A 455 16.66 -9.64 1.12
N PRO A 456 17.18 -10.80 0.64
CA PRO A 456 18.13 -10.82 -0.48
C PRO A 456 17.57 -10.20 -1.77
N ALA A 457 16.28 -10.37 -2.05
CA ALA A 457 15.62 -9.73 -3.20
C ALA A 457 15.48 -8.22 -2.99
N LEU A 458 15.10 -7.76 -1.77
CA LEU A 458 15.03 -6.34 -1.44
C LEU A 458 16.39 -5.63 -1.60
N LEU A 459 17.46 -6.30 -1.18
CA LEU A 459 18.82 -5.76 -1.28
C LEU A 459 19.41 -5.84 -2.69
N GLY A 460 18.69 -6.43 -3.68
CA GLY A 460 19.19 -6.63 -5.03
C GLY A 460 20.35 -7.62 -5.13
N THR A 461 20.56 -8.46 -4.09
CA THR A 461 21.63 -9.48 -4.06
C THR A 461 21.15 -10.85 -4.53
N GLN A 462 19.84 -11.04 -4.68
CA GLN A 462 19.25 -12.27 -5.20
C GLN A 462 19.39 -12.35 -6.72
N ASP A 463 19.90 -13.47 -7.20
CA ASP A 463 19.83 -13.80 -8.63
C ASP A 463 18.37 -14.08 -9.02
N GLU A 464 17.84 -13.34 -9.96
CA GLU A 464 16.46 -13.48 -10.45
C GLU A 464 16.17 -14.85 -11.08
N ALA A 465 17.18 -15.60 -11.51
CA ALA A 465 17.04 -16.97 -12.00
C ALA A 465 16.84 -17.99 -10.87
N ASN A 466 17.21 -17.66 -9.64
CA ASN A 466 17.10 -18.51 -8.47
C ASN A 466 15.96 -18.04 -7.57
N THR A 467 14.85 -18.74 -7.57
CA THR A 467 13.67 -18.32 -6.80
C THR A 467 13.84 -18.55 -5.30
N ILE A 468 13.54 -17.52 -4.49
CA ILE A 468 13.49 -17.63 -3.04
C ILE A 468 12.25 -18.43 -2.62
N ARG A 469 11.09 -18.12 -3.21
CA ARG A 469 9.80 -18.77 -2.95
C ARG A 469 9.45 -19.70 -4.11
N PRO A 470 9.64 -21.02 -3.99
CA PRO A 470 9.40 -21.96 -5.10
C PRO A 470 7.91 -22.21 -5.36
N HIS A 471 7.05 -21.94 -4.38
CA HIS A 471 5.61 -22.16 -4.48
C HIS A 471 4.84 -21.20 -3.58
N MET A 472 3.57 -20.99 -3.92
CA MET A 472 2.67 -20.12 -3.19
C MET A 472 1.28 -20.76 -3.11
N LEU A 473 0.66 -20.67 -1.92
CA LEU A 473 -0.76 -20.91 -1.72
C LEU A 473 -1.50 -19.59 -1.63
N THR A 474 -2.69 -19.54 -2.22
CA THR A 474 -3.67 -18.48 -2.01
C THR A 474 -5.05 -19.09 -1.80
N GLN A 475 -5.98 -18.30 -1.26
CA GLN A 475 -7.36 -18.72 -1.06
C GLN A 475 -8.33 -17.71 -1.64
N SER A 476 -9.34 -18.23 -2.37
CA SER A 476 -10.44 -17.45 -2.89
C SER A 476 -11.43 -17.05 -1.77
N PHE A 477 -12.40 -16.22 -2.12
CA PHE A 477 -13.48 -15.81 -1.20
C PHE A 477 -14.22 -17.01 -0.57
N ARG A 478 -14.44 -18.07 -1.33
CA ARG A 478 -15.13 -19.28 -0.84
C ARG A 478 -14.20 -20.21 -0.03
N GLY A 479 -12.95 -19.81 0.18
CA GLY A 479 -11.95 -20.62 0.89
C GLY A 479 -11.34 -21.74 0.05
N GLU A 480 -11.56 -21.72 -1.25
CA GLU A 480 -10.97 -22.66 -2.20
C GLU A 480 -9.50 -22.31 -2.45
N PHE A 481 -8.69 -23.32 -2.76
CA PHE A 481 -7.25 -23.16 -2.82
C PHE A 481 -6.74 -23.00 -4.25
N GLN A 482 -5.73 -22.16 -4.38
CA GLN A 482 -4.88 -22.06 -5.55
C GLN A 482 -3.45 -22.31 -5.12
N VAL A 483 -2.70 -23.08 -5.93
CA VAL A 483 -1.27 -23.30 -5.74
C VAL A 483 -0.53 -22.88 -7.00
N ARG A 484 0.55 -22.12 -6.82
CA ARG A 484 1.49 -21.75 -7.87
C ARG A 484 2.85 -22.38 -7.59
N SER A 485 3.52 -22.86 -8.64
CA SER A 485 4.90 -23.31 -8.60
C SER A 485 5.58 -22.94 -9.92
N GLY A 486 6.56 -22.05 -9.86
CA GLY A 486 7.14 -21.44 -11.05
C GLY A 486 6.08 -20.81 -11.95
N ASP A 487 6.06 -21.18 -13.21
CA ASP A 487 5.09 -20.68 -14.20
C ASP A 487 3.71 -21.37 -14.14
N TRP A 488 3.55 -22.41 -13.33
CA TRP A 488 2.32 -23.19 -13.28
C TRP A 488 1.43 -22.80 -12.12
N LYS A 489 0.12 -22.70 -12.41
CA LYS A 489 -0.92 -22.44 -11.42
C LYS A 489 -2.05 -23.46 -11.54
N TYR A 490 -2.43 -24.03 -10.39
CA TYR A 490 -3.54 -24.95 -10.27
C TYR A 490 -4.57 -24.41 -9.27
N LEU A 491 -5.84 -24.43 -9.70
CA LEU A 491 -6.99 -24.11 -8.87
C LEU A 491 -7.77 -25.40 -8.62
N ASN A 492 -8.03 -25.74 -7.36
CA ASN A 492 -8.73 -26.99 -7.00
C ASN A 492 -10.26 -26.90 -7.14
N HIS A 493 -10.76 -25.93 -7.89
CA HIS A 493 -12.18 -25.61 -8.05
C HIS A 493 -12.50 -25.18 -9.47
N LYS A 494 -13.81 -25.23 -9.82
CA LYS A 494 -14.36 -24.66 -11.05
C LYS A 494 -14.63 -23.17 -10.87
N GLY A 495 -14.62 -22.43 -11.98
CA GLY A 495 -14.95 -21.01 -12.00
C GLY A 495 -13.99 -20.14 -11.21
N SER A 496 -14.43 -18.97 -10.80
CA SER A 496 -13.58 -17.96 -10.16
C SER A 496 -13.24 -18.25 -8.69
N GLY A 497 -14.04 -19.06 -8.00
CA GLY A 497 -13.94 -19.22 -6.54
C GLY A 497 -14.54 -18.06 -5.74
N GLY A 498 -15.10 -17.06 -6.40
CA GLY A 498 -15.69 -15.87 -5.77
C GLY A 498 -16.87 -15.32 -6.54
N ASN A 499 -16.62 -14.49 -7.54
CA ASN A 499 -17.64 -13.80 -8.33
C ASN A 499 -18.35 -14.74 -9.32
N GLY A 500 -19.60 -14.40 -9.67
CA GLY A 500 -20.34 -15.06 -10.74
C GLY A 500 -20.16 -14.34 -12.08
N TYR A 501 -19.81 -15.07 -13.12
CA TYR A 501 -19.63 -14.56 -14.50
C TYR A 501 -20.68 -15.09 -15.47
N ASP A 502 -21.74 -15.72 -14.96
CA ASP A 502 -22.81 -16.34 -15.72
C ASP A 502 -23.98 -15.38 -16.00
N LYS A 503 -24.00 -14.21 -15.36
CA LYS A 503 -25.05 -13.20 -15.51
C LYS A 503 -24.63 -11.84 -14.94
N GLY A 504 -25.41 -10.81 -15.29
CA GLY A 504 -25.24 -9.45 -14.76
C GLY A 504 -24.07 -8.72 -15.36
N GLN A 505 -23.52 -7.77 -14.63
CA GLN A 505 -22.48 -6.86 -15.15
C GLN A 505 -21.16 -7.56 -15.50
N LEU A 506 -20.89 -8.72 -14.89
CA LEU A 506 -19.65 -9.48 -15.11
C LEU A 506 -19.74 -10.47 -16.27
N GLU A 507 -20.92 -10.75 -16.81
CA GLU A 507 -21.12 -11.69 -17.94
C GLU A 507 -20.23 -11.34 -19.15
N GLN A 508 -20.04 -10.06 -19.42
CA GLN A 508 -19.17 -9.59 -20.51
C GLN A 508 -17.68 -9.96 -20.36
N TYR A 509 -17.23 -10.34 -19.15
CA TYR A 509 -15.87 -10.80 -18.87
C TYR A 509 -15.76 -12.32 -18.75
N ALA A 510 -16.88 -13.03 -18.97
CA ALA A 510 -16.87 -14.48 -19.03
C ALA A 510 -16.01 -14.96 -20.19
N LEU A 511 -15.10 -15.86 -19.91
CA LEU A 511 -14.32 -16.54 -20.94
C LEU A 511 -14.87 -17.93 -21.17
N PRO A 512 -14.90 -18.42 -22.41
CA PRO A 512 -15.32 -19.78 -22.73
C PRO A 512 -14.46 -20.79 -21.97
N GLU A 513 -15.10 -21.65 -21.16
CA GLU A 513 -14.41 -22.74 -20.48
C GLU A 513 -14.03 -23.84 -21.50
N LYS A 514 -12.74 -24.14 -21.60
CA LYS A 514 -12.21 -25.12 -22.57
C LYS A 514 -12.12 -26.54 -22.01
N ALA A 515 -12.33 -26.69 -20.71
CA ALA A 515 -12.36 -27.97 -20.02
C ALA A 515 -13.60 -28.07 -19.09
N PRO A 516 -14.84 -28.03 -19.62
CA PRO A 516 -16.04 -27.88 -18.81
C PRO A 516 -16.29 -29.05 -17.84
N GLU A 517 -15.78 -30.24 -18.15
CA GLU A 517 -15.88 -31.41 -17.29
C GLU A 517 -14.78 -31.47 -16.20
N ALA A 518 -13.78 -30.58 -16.25
CA ALA A 518 -12.72 -30.55 -15.26
C ALA A 518 -13.28 -30.16 -13.87
N SER A 519 -12.76 -30.79 -12.83
CA SER A 519 -13.08 -30.43 -11.44
C SER A 519 -12.24 -29.29 -10.89
N GLY A 520 -11.25 -28.83 -11.68
CA GLY A 520 -10.34 -27.75 -11.34
C GLY A 520 -9.75 -27.09 -12.60
N GLN A 521 -8.74 -26.26 -12.43
CA GLN A 521 -8.13 -25.50 -13.52
C GLN A 521 -6.60 -25.62 -13.43
N LEU A 522 -5.94 -25.67 -14.59
CA LEU A 522 -4.48 -25.67 -14.70
C LEU A 522 -4.04 -24.67 -15.78
N TYR A 523 -3.15 -23.77 -15.43
CA TYR A 523 -2.63 -22.75 -16.32
C TYR A 523 -1.10 -22.71 -16.34
N ASN A 524 -0.52 -22.31 -17.48
CA ASN A 524 0.88 -21.91 -17.59
C ASN A 524 0.92 -20.40 -17.75
N LEU A 525 1.20 -19.67 -16.68
CA LEU A 525 1.14 -18.21 -16.63
C LEU A 525 2.18 -17.51 -17.52
N LYS A 526 3.28 -18.19 -17.86
CA LYS A 526 4.27 -17.66 -18.82
C LYS A 526 3.73 -17.58 -20.23
N GLN A 527 2.86 -18.53 -20.60
CA GLN A 527 2.27 -18.62 -21.95
C GLN A 527 0.88 -17.99 -22.00
N ASP A 528 0.20 -17.95 -20.86
CA ASP A 528 -1.19 -17.54 -20.71
C ASP A 528 -1.38 -16.79 -19.37
N ALA A 529 -0.84 -15.58 -19.30
CA ALA A 529 -0.98 -14.72 -18.12
C ALA A 529 -2.43 -14.32 -17.83
N GLY A 530 -3.30 -14.39 -18.85
CA GLY A 530 -4.74 -14.11 -18.73
C GLY A 530 -5.59 -15.30 -18.29
N GLU A 531 -4.99 -16.47 -18.00
CA GLU A 531 -5.68 -17.68 -17.53
C GLU A 531 -6.87 -18.05 -18.43
N THR A 532 -6.67 -18.01 -19.76
CA THR A 532 -7.71 -18.18 -20.78
C THR A 532 -7.84 -19.61 -21.30
N ASN A 533 -6.82 -20.44 -21.08
CA ASN A 533 -6.73 -21.80 -21.61
C ASN A 533 -6.50 -22.83 -20.52
N ASN A 534 -7.58 -23.40 -20.01
CA ASN A 534 -7.54 -24.45 -18.97
C ASN A 534 -6.91 -25.73 -19.53
N LEU A 535 -5.71 -26.06 -19.09
CA LEU A 535 -4.90 -27.22 -19.48
C LEU A 535 -5.17 -28.48 -18.63
N TYR A 536 -6.26 -28.51 -17.85
CA TYR A 536 -6.55 -29.56 -16.86
C TYR A 536 -6.44 -30.98 -17.44
N PHE A 537 -6.98 -31.23 -18.63
CA PHE A 537 -6.89 -32.51 -19.34
C PHE A 537 -5.69 -32.57 -20.29
N ALA A 538 -5.28 -31.44 -20.84
CA ALA A 538 -4.19 -31.38 -21.83
C ALA A 538 -2.81 -31.65 -21.21
N ASN A 539 -2.62 -31.41 -19.90
CA ASN A 539 -1.36 -31.68 -19.20
C ASN A 539 -1.59 -32.41 -17.87
N GLU A 540 -2.00 -33.68 -17.97
CA GLU A 540 -2.32 -34.50 -16.80
C GLU A 540 -1.13 -34.67 -15.84
N ALA A 541 0.06 -34.89 -16.35
CA ALA A 541 1.25 -35.06 -15.51
C ALA A 541 1.51 -33.83 -14.63
N LYS A 542 1.45 -32.63 -15.20
CA LYS A 542 1.61 -31.37 -14.46
C LYS A 542 0.47 -31.16 -13.49
N ARG A 543 -0.76 -31.48 -13.87
CA ARG A 543 -1.93 -31.38 -12.99
C ARG A 543 -1.74 -32.24 -11.74
N VAL A 544 -1.34 -33.51 -11.90
CA VAL A 544 -1.10 -34.43 -10.77
C VAL A 544 0.02 -33.92 -9.88
N GLU A 545 1.12 -33.43 -10.45
CA GLU A 545 2.21 -32.79 -9.70
C GLU A 545 1.70 -31.64 -8.83
N MET A 546 0.92 -30.71 -9.41
CA MET A 546 0.41 -29.54 -8.70
C MET A 546 -0.64 -29.90 -7.64
N GLN A 547 -1.48 -30.90 -7.88
CA GLN A 547 -2.41 -31.45 -6.90
C GLN A 547 -1.66 -32.06 -5.72
N THR A 548 -0.63 -32.85 -5.98
CA THR A 548 0.21 -33.45 -4.94
C THR A 548 0.91 -32.37 -4.10
N LEU A 549 1.46 -31.34 -4.75
CA LEU A 549 2.05 -30.21 -4.06
C LEU A 549 1.03 -29.49 -3.16
N LEU A 550 -0.18 -29.22 -3.66
CA LEU A 550 -1.23 -28.58 -2.87
C LEU A 550 -1.55 -29.38 -1.60
N GLU A 551 -1.78 -30.68 -1.72
CA GLU A 551 -2.11 -31.53 -0.57
C GLU A 551 -0.93 -31.66 0.41
N HIS A 552 0.30 -31.71 -0.10
CA HIS A 552 1.49 -31.69 0.73
C HIS A 552 1.58 -30.38 1.55
N LEU A 553 1.43 -29.23 0.92
CA LEU A 553 1.51 -27.91 1.59
C LEU A 553 0.41 -27.72 2.64
N LYS A 554 -0.80 -28.23 2.37
CA LYS A 554 -1.90 -28.21 3.33
C LYS A 554 -1.63 -29.10 4.55
N SER A 555 -1.13 -30.31 4.32
CA SER A 555 -0.92 -31.32 5.39
C SER A 555 0.37 -31.10 6.19
N SER A 556 1.39 -30.47 5.62
CA SER A 556 2.69 -30.26 6.27
C SER A 556 2.68 -29.25 7.43
N GLY A 557 1.59 -28.53 7.63
CA GLY A 557 1.48 -27.48 8.66
C GLY A 557 2.24 -26.18 8.31
N ARG A 558 3.02 -26.18 7.23
CA ARG A 558 3.83 -25.03 6.78
C ARG A 558 4.13 -25.10 5.29
N SER A 559 4.39 -23.96 4.66
CA SER A 559 4.87 -23.89 3.27
C SER A 559 6.31 -23.34 3.16
N ALA A 560 6.78 -22.61 4.17
CA ALA A 560 8.13 -22.08 4.22
C ALA A 560 9.15 -23.06 4.84
N PRO A 561 10.46 -22.90 4.62
CA PRO A 561 11.51 -23.71 5.25
C PRO A 561 11.43 -23.66 6.77
N LYS A 562 11.76 -24.79 7.44
CA LYS A 562 11.76 -24.88 8.91
C LYS A 562 12.85 -24.00 9.56
N LEU A 563 14.07 -24.11 9.02
CA LEU A 563 15.21 -23.35 9.52
C LEU A 563 15.39 -22.09 8.69
N ARG A 564 15.31 -20.96 9.35
CA ARG A 564 15.47 -19.63 8.77
C ARG A 564 16.44 -18.87 9.67
N LYS A 565 17.68 -18.72 9.18
CA LYS A 565 18.69 -17.96 9.90
C LYS A 565 18.56 -16.49 9.51
N PRO A 566 18.28 -15.58 10.45
CA PRO A 566 18.20 -14.15 10.14
C PRO A 566 19.57 -13.61 9.72
N ILE A 567 19.56 -12.64 8.82
CA ILE A 567 20.76 -11.94 8.37
C ILE A 567 21.26 -10.99 9.47
N GLY A 568 20.37 -10.19 10.04
CA GLY A 568 20.69 -9.16 11.01
C GLY A 568 21.21 -7.89 10.36
N ILE A 569 20.88 -6.74 10.94
CA ILE A 569 21.23 -5.41 10.41
C ILE A 569 22.75 -5.23 10.23
N GLU A 570 23.54 -5.86 11.09
CA GLU A 570 25.01 -5.83 11.06
C GLU A 570 25.60 -6.48 9.80
N ASN A 571 24.85 -7.32 9.11
CA ASN A 571 25.25 -8.01 7.89
C ASN A 571 24.58 -7.42 6.62
N ILE A 572 23.76 -6.38 6.75
CA ILE A 572 23.13 -5.68 5.62
C ILE A 572 24.10 -4.59 5.13
N PRO A 573 24.64 -4.70 3.89
CA PRO A 573 25.62 -3.74 3.41
C PRO A 573 25.00 -2.36 3.20
N ALA A 574 25.73 -1.31 3.57
CA ALA A 574 25.39 0.04 3.16
C ALA A 574 25.79 0.24 1.70
N ILE A 575 24.95 0.94 0.94
CA ILE A 575 25.21 1.37 -0.43
C ILE A 575 25.17 2.90 -0.51
N GLU A 576 25.86 3.49 -1.48
CA GLU A 576 25.76 4.93 -1.70
C GLU A 576 24.34 5.31 -2.11
N ASN A 577 23.73 6.25 -1.39
CA ASN A 577 22.43 6.80 -1.77
C ASN A 577 22.61 7.72 -2.98
N PRO A 578 22.00 7.40 -4.14
CA PRO A 578 22.12 8.24 -5.35
C PRO A 578 21.53 9.64 -5.18
N ALA A 579 20.64 9.87 -4.20
CA ALA A 579 20.08 11.19 -3.92
C ALA A 579 21.10 12.14 -3.26
N ASN A 580 22.25 11.62 -2.77
CA ASN A 580 23.33 12.42 -2.21
C ASN A 580 24.39 12.82 -3.27
N ARG A 581 24.13 12.52 -4.54
CA ARG A 581 24.89 12.99 -5.71
C ARG A 581 24.13 14.11 -6.39
#